data_6f3bb14e727f13c0ff203f5d4dd5235b
#
_entry.id   6f3bb14e727f13c0ff203f5d4dd5235b
#
_cell.length_a   1.000
_cell.length_b   1.000
_cell.length_c   1.000
_cell.angle_alpha   90.00
_cell.angle_beta   90.00
_cell.angle_gamma   90.00
#
_symmetry.space_group_name_H-M   'P 1'
#
loop_
_entity.id
_entity.type
_entity.pdbx_description
1 polymer ?
#
loop_
_entity_poly.entity_id
_entity_poly.type
_entity_poly.pdbx_seq_one_letter_code
_entity_poly.pdbx_strand_id
1 'polypeptide(L)'
;MDQAQGIRQMKNHKPVQVIAVTSGKGGVGKSNVTVNLAVSLAKEGQQVLVMDGDLGLANIDVLLGLNPRYNLSHVINGECALEDTLVDGPAGIKIIPASSGTRSMADLTPAENAGIIRAFSELTIPVDTLLIDTAAGLSESVVSYVRASREVIVVVCDEPASITDAYAMIKVMNRDFDVQRFHVLANQAHSIQQGRELYMKLARVADKYLDVTLDFIGSIPYDDYLKKAVQKQKCVIETFPRSPASMAFRKIAQKTMSWPTPTSMEGHLEFFIERLITYSGQTEGLMS
;
A
#
# COMPACT_ATOMS: atom_id res chain seq x y z
N MET A 1 13.34 -3.27 35.08
CA MET A 1 12.33 -3.33 33.98
C MET A 1 12.28 -4.77 33.51
N ASP A 2 11.10 -5.36 33.59
CA ASP A 2 10.91 -6.81 33.44
C ASP A 2 10.97 -7.21 31.95
N GLN A 3 12.04 -7.90 31.53
CA GLN A 3 12.18 -8.46 30.18
C GLN A 3 11.02 -9.40 29.82
N ALA A 4 10.36 -10.00 30.83
CA ALA A 4 9.20 -10.84 30.64
C ALA A 4 7.94 -10.04 30.21
N GLN A 5 7.86 -8.74 30.52
CA GLN A 5 6.75 -7.89 30.11
C GLN A 5 6.84 -7.54 28.61
N GLY A 6 8.04 -7.30 28.08
CA GLY A 6 8.28 -7.12 26.65
C GLY A 6 7.95 -8.36 25.83
N ILE A 7 8.35 -9.54 26.32
CA ILE A 7 8.08 -10.85 25.68
C ILE A 7 6.57 -11.19 25.73
N ARG A 8 5.85 -10.80 26.79
CA ARG A 8 4.38 -11.01 26.89
C ARG A 8 3.60 -10.08 25.95
N GLN A 9 4.08 -8.89 25.68
CA GLN A 9 3.46 -7.97 24.69
C GLN A 9 3.68 -8.45 23.25
N MET A 10 4.81 -9.08 22.93
CA MET A 10 5.07 -9.69 21.62
C MET A 10 4.19 -10.92 21.32
N LYS A 11 3.66 -11.60 22.33
CA LYS A 11 2.94 -12.89 22.19
C LYS A 11 1.58 -12.84 21.50
N ASN A 12 1.03 -11.66 21.16
CA ASN A 12 -0.33 -11.55 20.63
C ASN A 12 -0.47 -10.76 19.31
N HIS A 13 0.62 -10.45 18.60
CA HIS A 13 0.51 -9.74 17.34
C HIS A 13 0.31 -10.71 16.18
N LYS A 14 -0.84 -10.63 15.53
CA LYS A 14 -1.07 -11.28 14.24
C LYS A 14 -0.11 -10.71 13.18
N PRO A 15 0.27 -11.51 12.17
CA PRO A 15 1.02 -10.99 11.02
C PRO A 15 0.28 -9.83 10.36
N VAL A 16 1.04 -8.84 9.92
CA VAL A 16 0.49 -7.66 9.25
C VAL A 16 0.34 -7.97 7.75
N GLN A 17 -0.83 -7.68 7.18
CA GLN A 17 -1.02 -7.71 5.73
C GLN A 17 -0.37 -6.46 5.14
N VAL A 18 0.69 -6.63 4.36
CA VAL A 18 1.39 -5.52 3.70
C VAL A 18 1.03 -5.47 2.22
N ILE A 19 0.49 -4.33 1.79
CA ILE A 19 -0.03 -4.13 0.43
C ILE A 19 0.62 -2.89 -0.19
N ALA A 20 1.41 -3.06 -1.24
CA ALA A 20 1.88 -1.94 -2.05
C ALA A 20 0.81 -1.55 -3.08
N VAL A 21 0.52 -0.26 -3.17
CA VAL A 21 -0.33 0.31 -4.22
C VAL A 21 0.59 1.09 -5.17
N THR A 22 0.69 0.63 -6.40
CA THR A 22 1.65 1.14 -7.38
C THR A 22 1.01 1.36 -8.76
N SER A 23 1.75 1.98 -9.67
CA SER A 23 1.34 2.17 -11.07
C SER A 23 2.54 2.44 -11.96
N GLY A 24 2.46 2.05 -13.22
CA GLY A 24 3.48 2.40 -14.20
C GLY A 24 3.52 3.90 -14.54
N LYS A 25 2.39 4.62 -14.41
CA LYS A 25 2.22 6.03 -14.80
C LYS A 25 1.72 6.89 -13.66
N GLY A 26 2.19 8.14 -13.59
CA GLY A 26 1.64 9.15 -12.67
C GLY A 26 0.21 9.58 -13.06
N GLY A 27 -0.56 10.08 -12.10
CA GLY A 27 -1.89 10.65 -12.34
C GLY A 27 -3.04 9.64 -12.48
N VAL A 28 -2.79 8.33 -12.39
CA VAL A 28 -3.84 7.29 -12.45
C VAL A 28 -4.71 7.20 -11.19
N GLY A 29 -4.40 7.98 -10.16
CA GLY A 29 -5.18 8.08 -8.93
C GLY A 29 -4.76 7.13 -7.81
N LYS A 30 -3.50 6.68 -7.77
CA LYS A 30 -2.98 5.78 -6.72
C LYS A 30 -3.31 6.25 -5.31
N SER A 31 -2.89 7.45 -4.92
CA SER A 31 -3.07 8.00 -3.56
C SER A 31 -4.54 8.05 -3.15
N ASN A 32 -5.44 8.41 -4.09
CA ASN A 32 -6.88 8.34 -3.86
C ASN A 32 -7.35 6.90 -3.62
N VAL A 33 -6.83 5.94 -4.39
CA VAL A 33 -7.13 4.52 -4.21
C VAL A 33 -6.65 4.07 -2.84
N THR A 34 -5.39 4.34 -2.49
CA THR A 34 -4.77 3.95 -1.23
C THR A 34 -5.56 4.45 -0.03
N VAL A 35 -5.85 5.76 0.01
CA VAL A 35 -6.55 6.38 1.13
C VAL A 35 -7.98 5.88 1.27
N ASN A 36 -8.75 5.80 0.17
CA ASN A 36 -10.13 5.34 0.26
C ASN A 36 -10.23 3.84 0.54
N LEU A 37 -9.28 3.02 0.06
CA LEU A 37 -9.18 1.62 0.44
C LEU A 37 -8.87 1.49 1.94
N ALA A 38 -7.90 2.26 2.47
CA ALA A 38 -7.56 2.30 3.88
C ALA A 38 -8.77 2.62 4.77
N VAL A 39 -9.51 3.68 4.43
CA VAL A 39 -10.73 4.09 5.15
C VAL A 39 -11.81 3.02 5.05
N SER A 40 -11.92 2.32 3.91
CA SER A 40 -12.87 1.22 3.76
C SER A 40 -12.53 0.04 4.66
N LEU A 41 -11.25 -0.36 4.74
CA LEU A 41 -10.76 -1.42 5.62
C LEU A 41 -10.96 -1.06 7.10
N ALA A 42 -10.65 0.18 7.48
CA ALA A 42 -10.86 0.64 8.85
C ALA A 42 -12.35 0.60 9.26
N LYS A 43 -13.26 0.92 8.35
CA LYS A 43 -14.72 0.81 8.59
C LYS A 43 -15.21 -0.63 8.70
N GLU A 44 -14.47 -1.60 8.18
CA GLU A 44 -14.69 -3.04 8.40
C GLU A 44 -14.00 -3.56 9.70
N GLY A 45 -13.44 -2.66 10.49
CA GLY A 45 -12.87 -2.96 11.83
C GLY A 45 -11.38 -3.27 11.85
N GLN A 46 -10.65 -3.07 10.76
CA GLN A 46 -9.20 -3.28 10.72
C GLN A 46 -8.42 -2.07 11.29
N GLN A 47 -7.31 -2.35 11.96
CA GLN A 47 -6.30 -1.36 12.34
C GLN A 47 -5.40 -1.11 11.13
N VAL A 48 -5.61 0.02 10.47
CA VAL A 48 -4.93 0.32 9.19
C VAL A 48 -3.88 1.39 9.37
N LEU A 49 -2.67 1.09 8.88
CA LEU A 49 -1.57 2.01 8.74
C LEU A 49 -1.37 2.32 7.25
N VAL A 50 -1.21 3.59 6.91
CA VAL A 50 -0.89 4.05 5.55
C VAL A 50 0.48 4.70 5.58
N MET A 51 1.38 4.28 4.70
CA MET A 51 2.66 4.93 4.46
C MET A 51 2.58 5.68 3.13
N ASP A 52 2.87 6.98 3.15
CA ASP A 52 3.17 7.71 1.92
C ASP A 52 4.59 7.37 1.47
N GLY A 53 4.71 6.54 0.46
CA GLY A 53 5.98 6.07 -0.10
C GLY A 53 6.43 6.88 -1.33
N ASP A 54 5.69 7.91 -1.73
CA ASP A 54 6.12 8.91 -2.73
C ASP A 54 6.98 9.98 -2.04
N LEU A 55 8.21 9.61 -1.74
CA LEU A 55 9.11 10.41 -0.91
C LEU A 55 9.53 11.74 -1.55
N GLY A 56 9.35 11.89 -2.85
CA GLY A 56 9.66 13.13 -3.59
C GLY A 56 8.50 14.11 -3.68
N LEU A 57 7.28 13.58 -3.75
CA LEU A 57 6.04 14.32 -3.96
C LEU A 57 4.93 13.76 -3.05
N ALA A 58 5.08 13.93 -1.73
CA ALA A 58 4.06 13.52 -0.77
C ALA A 58 2.69 14.09 -1.14
N ASN A 59 1.68 13.22 -1.14
CA ASN A 59 0.35 13.56 -1.62
C ASN A 59 -0.75 13.25 -0.62
N ILE A 60 -0.53 12.35 0.34
CA ILE A 60 -1.57 11.89 1.26
C ILE A 60 -1.96 12.97 2.25
N ASP A 61 -0.99 13.70 2.80
CA ASP A 61 -1.23 14.83 3.69
C ASP A 61 -2.04 15.93 3.00
N VAL A 62 -1.66 16.29 1.76
CA VAL A 62 -2.38 17.27 0.94
C VAL A 62 -3.79 16.78 0.61
N LEU A 63 -3.94 15.50 0.24
CA LEU A 63 -5.22 14.89 -0.11
C LEU A 63 -6.23 14.91 1.06
N LEU A 64 -5.72 14.80 2.28
CA LEU A 64 -6.53 14.75 3.50
C LEU A 64 -6.53 16.04 4.31
N GLY A 65 -5.81 17.08 3.88
CA GLY A 65 -5.69 18.35 4.58
C GLY A 65 -5.01 18.19 5.95
N LEU A 66 -4.02 17.29 6.05
CA LEU A 66 -3.27 17.05 7.27
C LEU A 66 -2.06 17.99 7.36
N ASN A 67 -1.60 18.25 8.57
CA ASN A 67 -0.42 19.07 8.81
C ASN A 67 0.53 18.32 9.76
N PRO A 68 1.34 17.37 9.27
CA PRO A 68 2.22 16.56 10.07
C PRO A 68 3.37 17.40 10.66
N ARG A 69 3.73 17.14 11.92
CA ARG A 69 4.89 17.76 12.57
C ARG A 69 6.20 17.11 12.11
N TYR A 70 6.20 15.78 12.03
CA TYR A 70 7.31 14.96 11.60
C TYR A 70 6.89 14.09 10.41
N ASN A 71 7.85 13.66 9.62
CA ASN A 71 7.67 12.81 8.46
C ASN A 71 8.87 11.87 8.30
N LEU A 72 8.88 11.01 7.29
CA LEU A 72 9.94 10.03 7.07
C LEU A 72 11.33 10.65 6.92
N SER A 73 11.49 11.90 6.47
CA SER A 73 12.82 12.53 6.41
C SER A 73 13.44 12.73 7.78
N HIS A 74 12.65 13.07 8.79
CA HIS A 74 13.13 13.21 10.16
C HIS A 74 13.57 11.86 10.74
N VAL A 75 12.89 10.77 10.38
CA VAL A 75 13.28 9.42 10.79
C VAL A 75 14.61 9.01 10.16
N ILE A 76 14.78 9.25 8.85
CA ILE A 76 16.02 8.92 8.13
C ILE A 76 17.20 9.72 8.69
N ASN A 77 16.98 10.99 9.04
CA ASN A 77 17.98 11.84 9.66
C ASN A 77 18.28 11.49 11.14
N GLY A 78 17.52 10.55 11.74
CA GLY A 78 17.66 10.20 13.15
C GLY A 78 17.12 11.25 14.14
N GLU A 79 16.25 12.15 13.68
CA GLU A 79 15.68 13.25 14.48
C GLU A 79 14.50 12.81 15.35
N CYS A 80 13.80 11.72 14.96
CA CYS A 80 12.67 11.15 15.70
C CYS A 80 12.51 9.65 15.36
N ALA A 81 11.76 8.92 16.21
CA ALA A 81 11.34 7.56 15.90
C ALA A 81 10.20 7.54 14.87
N LEU A 82 10.00 6.39 14.22
CA LEU A 82 8.90 6.23 13.25
C LEU A 82 7.53 6.48 13.90
N GLU A 83 7.34 6.08 15.14
CA GLU A 83 6.10 6.26 15.89
C GLU A 83 5.75 7.75 16.11
N ASP A 84 6.74 8.63 16.20
CA ASP A 84 6.55 10.09 16.35
C ASP A 84 6.00 10.76 15.10
N THR A 85 6.09 10.09 13.94
CA THR A 85 5.58 10.60 12.66
C THR A 85 4.09 10.32 12.46
N LEU A 86 3.49 9.46 13.29
CA LEU A 86 2.11 9.01 13.11
C LEU A 86 1.11 10.16 13.21
N VAL A 87 0.28 10.27 12.18
CA VAL A 87 -0.83 11.23 12.13
C VAL A 87 -2.16 10.48 12.09
N ASP A 88 -3.15 10.97 12.84
CA ASP A 88 -4.51 10.45 12.79
C ASP A 88 -5.21 10.86 11.50
N GLY A 89 -5.72 9.87 10.79
CA GLY A 89 -6.51 10.04 9.57
C GLY A 89 -8.00 9.73 9.76
N PRO A 90 -8.78 9.82 8.66
CA PRO A 90 -10.20 9.51 8.65
C PRO A 90 -10.48 8.07 9.12
N ALA A 91 -11.62 7.86 9.79
CA ALA A 91 -12.04 6.56 10.33
C ALA A 91 -11.01 5.88 11.25
N GLY A 92 -10.07 6.64 11.82
CA GLY A 92 -9.05 6.14 12.75
C GLY A 92 -7.85 5.46 12.09
N ILE A 93 -7.67 5.55 10.76
CA ILE A 93 -6.42 5.10 10.14
C ILE A 93 -5.24 5.91 10.68
N LYS A 94 -4.07 5.29 10.80
CA LYS A 94 -2.82 5.97 11.08
C LYS A 94 -2.06 6.21 9.78
N ILE A 95 -1.38 7.36 9.68
CA ILE A 95 -0.66 7.75 8.47
C ILE A 95 0.77 8.10 8.84
N ILE A 96 1.73 7.56 8.10
CA ILE A 96 3.14 7.96 8.09
C ILE A 96 3.34 8.84 6.86
N PRO A 97 3.49 10.15 7.02
CA PRO A 97 3.65 11.08 5.91
C PRO A 97 5.08 11.04 5.35
N ALA A 98 5.21 11.19 4.03
CA ALA A 98 6.49 11.48 3.39
C ALA A 98 6.84 12.98 3.52
N SER A 99 8.07 13.32 3.15
CA SER A 99 8.45 14.73 3.03
C SER A 99 8.15 15.25 1.63
N SER A 100 7.67 16.48 1.54
CA SER A 100 7.49 17.17 0.26
C SER A 100 8.68 18.08 -0.03
N GLY A 101 9.17 18.04 -1.27
CA GLY A 101 10.08 19.07 -1.80
C GLY A 101 11.57 18.97 -1.40
N THR A 102 12.01 17.86 -0.81
CA THR A 102 13.43 17.61 -0.58
C THR A 102 13.99 16.63 -1.61
N ARG A 103 14.92 17.08 -2.42
CA ARG A 103 15.53 16.31 -3.51
C ARG A 103 16.24 15.04 -3.01
N SER A 104 16.78 15.07 -1.79
CA SER A 104 17.44 13.93 -1.15
C SER A 104 16.50 12.77 -0.83
N MET A 105 15.20 13.02 -0.69
CA MET A 105 14.22 11.99 -0.38
C MET A 105 13.71 11.23 -1.63
N ALA A 106 13.86 11.82 -2.81
CA ALA A 106 13.46 11.15 -4.05
C ALA A 106 14.44 10.03 -4.48
N ASP A 107 15.68 10.10 -4.02
CA ASP A 107 16.78 9.24 -4.45
C ASP A 107 17.43 8.51 -3.24
N LEU A 108 16.61 7.86 -2.39
CA LEU A 108 17.13 7.07 -1.29
C LEU A 108 17.92 5.86 -1.79
N THR A 109 19.05 5.61 -1.13
CA THR A 109 19.85 4.41 -1.34
C THR A 109 19.09 3.15 -0.89
N PRO A 110 19.47 1.96 -1.39
CA PRO A 110 18.92 0.68 -0.90
C PRO A 110 19.07 0.51 0.62
N ALA A 111 20.15 1.01 1.23
CA ALA A 111 20.39 0.94 2.67
C ALA A 111 19.41 1.81 3.47
N GLU A 112 19.11 3.03 2.99
CA GLU A 112 18.13 3.93 3.62
C GLU A 112 16.71 3.37 3.48
N ASN A 113 16.33 2.84 2.32
CA ASN A 113 15.06 2.15 2.13
C ASN A 113 14.91 0.94 3.09
N ALA A 114 15.99 0.14 3.23
CA ALA A 114 16.02 -0.97 4.18
C ALA A 114 15.89 -0.49 5.64
N GLY A 115 16.49 0.65 5.98
CA GLY A 115 16.36 1.29 7.29
C GLY A 115 14.91 1.65 7.60
N ILE A 116 14.20 2.27 6.64
CA ILE A 116 12.77 2.58 6.78
C ILE A 116 11.97 1.29 7.02
N ILE A 117 12.15 0.27 6.17
CA ILE A 117 11.39 -0.99 6.29
C ILE A 117 11.60 -1.64 7.67
N ARG A 118 12.84 -1.62 8.19
CA ARG A 118 13.16 -2.17 9.51
C ARG A 118 12.53 -1.38 10.65
N ALA A 119 12.42 -0.05 10.53
CA ALA A 119 11.83 0.80 11.58
C ALA A 119 10.37 0.44 11.86
N PHE A 120 9.66 -0.18 10.91
CA PHE A 120 8.30 -0.66 11.13
C PHE A 120 8.22 -1.79 12.17
N SER A 121 9.29 -2.57 12.38
CA SER A 121 9.33 -3.61 13.41
C SER A 121 9.34 -3.02 14.83
N GLU A 122 9.74 -1.75 14.98
CA GLU A 122 9.78 -1.05 16.26
C GLU A 122 8.43 -0.44 16.66
N LEU A 123 7.46 -0.38 15.74
CA LEU A 123 6.13 0.17 16.03
C LEU A 123 5.37 -0.68 17.04
N THR A 124 4.90 -0.02 18.10
CA THR A 124 4.17 -0.68 19.21
C THR A 124 2.65 -0.67 19.00
N ILE A 125 2.13 0.15 18.08
CA ILE A 125 0.71 0.23 17.79
C ILE A 125 0.16 -1.05 17.14
N PRO A 126 -1.13 -1.38 17.37
CA PRO A 126 -1.78 -2.47 16.66
C PRO A 126 -1.93 -2.11 15.17
N VAL A 127 -1.54 -3.04 14.29
CA VAL A 127 -1.70 -2.91 12.84
C VAL A 127 -2.12 -4.26 12.27
N ASP A 128 -3.26 -4.31 11.58
CA ASP A 128 -3.71 -5.47 10.82
C ASP A 128 -3.28 -5.38 9.35
N THR A 129 -3.36 -4.16 8.78
CA THR A 129 -2.99 -3.90 7.37
C THR A 129 -2.12 -2.65 7.26
N LEU A 130 -0.99 -2.77 6.54
CA LEU A 130 -0.19 -1.66 6.05
C LEU A 130 -0.47 -1.47 4.55
N LEU A 131 -0.89 -0.27 4.16
CA LEU A 131 -0.99 0.16 2.76
C LEU A 131 0.15 1.13 2.46
N ILE A 132 0.89 0.87 1.38
CA ILE A 132 2.01 1.72 0.94
C ILE A 132 1.62 2.39 -0.38
N ASP A 133 1.47 3.70 -0.37
CA ASP A 133 1.27 4.50 -1.59
C ASP A 133 2.63 4.78 -2.22
N THR A 134 3.05 4.03 -3.22
CA THR A 134 4.37 4.20 -3.83
C THR A 134 4.37 5.37 -4.82
N ALA A 135 5.54 5.86 -5.23
CA ALA A 135 5.64 6.70 -6.43
C ALA A 135 5.22 5.91 -7.69
N ALA A 136 5.05 6.60 -8.80
CA ALA A 136 4.84 5.96 -10.10
C ALA A 136 6.17 5.48 -10.70
N GLY A 137 6.13 4.39 -11.47
CA GLY A 137 7.29 3.87 -12.21
C GLY A 137 8.14 2.90 -11.39
N LEU A 138 9.46 2.94 -11.56
CA LEU A 138 10.42 1.91 -11.11
C LEU A 138 11.63 2.51 -10.38
N SER A 139 11.42 3.56 -9.56
CA SER A 139 12.51 4.06 -8.71
C SER A 139 12.96 3.01 -7.69
N GLU A 140 14.16 3.14 -7.15
CA GLU A 140 14.70 2.26 -6.11
C GLU A 140 13.74 2.11 -4.92
N SER A 141 13.09 3.19 -4.48
CA SER A 141 12.11 3.14 -3.40
C SER A 141 10.88 2.32 -3.78
N VAL A 142 10.34 2.50 -5.01
CA VAL A 142 9.20 1.69 -5.50
C VAL A 142 9.55 0.21 -5.52
N VAL A 143 10.72 -0.14 -6.09
CA VAL A 143 11.20 -1.52 -6.13
C VAL A 143 11.34 -2.09 -4.72
N SER A 144 11.98 -1.35 -3.81
CA SER A 144 12.20 -1.80 -2.43
C SER A 144 10.87 -2.05 -1.70
N TYR A 145 9.91 -1.14 -1.81
CA TYR A 145 8.61 -1.26 -1.11
C TYR A 145 7.72 -2.34 -1.73
N VAL A 146 7.70 -2.48 -3.05
CA VAL A 146 6.97 -3.56 -3.71
C VAL A 146 7.52 -4.92 -3.31
N ARG A 147 8.84 -5.10 -3.29
CA ARG A 147 9.49 -6.34 -2.87
C ARG A 147 9.28 -6.67 -1.39
N ALA A 148 9.19 -5.64 -0.55
CA ALA A 148 8.94 -5.81 0.89
C ALA A 148 7.46 -6.02 1.23
N SER A 149 6.57 -6.00 0.23
CA SER A 149 5.13 -6.17 0.37
C SER A 149 4.69 -7.57 -0.05
N ARG A 150 3.68 -8.11 0.62
CA ARG A 150 3.08 -9.41 0.29
C ARG A 150 2.17 -9.35 -0.91
N GLU A 151 1.43 -8.26 -1.03
CA GLU A 151 0.45 -8.09 -2.08
C GLU A 151 0.74 -6.78 -2.82
N VAL A 152 0.58 -6.79 -4.13
CA VAL A 152 0.87 -5.64 -4.99
C VAL A 152 -0.37 -5.29 -5.80
N ILE A 153 -0.96 -4.12 -5.54
CA ILE A 153 -2.05 -3.56 -6.33
C ILE A 153 -1.47 -2.65 -7.41
N VAL A 154 -1.70 -3.00 -8.67
CA VAL A 154 -1.33 -2.18 -9.84
C VAL A 154 -2.55 -1.40 -10.30
N VAL A 155 -2.52 -0.08 -10.12
CA VAL A 155 -3.60 0.81 -10.55
C VAL A 155 -3.39 1.20 -12.01
N VAL A 156 -4.41 0.97 -12.83
CA VAL A 156 -4.44 1.32 -14.26
C VAL A 156 -5.69 2.13 -14.60
N CYS A 157 -5.60 3.00 -15.61
CA CYS A 157 -6.74 3.71 -16.18
C CYS A 157 -6.82 3.46 -17.69
N ASP A 158 -7.94 3.84 -18.32
CA ASP A 158 -8.17 3.60 -19.76
C ASP A 158 -7.42 4.61 -20.64
N GLU A 159 -6.11 4.59 -20.51
CA GLU A 159 -5.17 5.32 -21.34
C GLU A 159 -4.11 4.33 -21.89
N PRO A 160 -3.78 4.38 -23.21
CA PRO A 160 -2.78 3.48 -23.80
C PRO A 160 -1.44 3.50 -23.05
N ALA A 161 -0.96 4.66 -22.64
CA ALA A 161 0.26 4.80 -21.87
C ALA A 161 0.17 4.12 -20.49
N SER A 162 -0.97 4.22 -19.79
CA SER A 162 -1.16 3.57 -18.49
C SER A 162 -1.00 2.04 -18.57
N ILE A 163 -1.55 1.43 -19.62
CA ILE A 163 -1.45 -0.02 -19.83
C ILE A 163 -0.01 -0.43 -20.19
N THR A 164 0.63 0.33 -21.10
CA THR A 164 2.00 0.06 -21.53
C THR A 164 2.99 0.18 -20.38
N ASP A 165 2.86 1.24 -19.58
CA ASP A 165 3.75 1.50 -18.45
C ASP A 165 3.51 0.50 -17.31
N ALA A 166 2.25 0.09 -17.06
CA ALA A 166 1.93 -0.97 -16.11
C ALA A 166 2.54 -2.31 -16.54
N TYR A 167 2.44 -2.67 -17.82
CA TYR A 167 3.10 -3.88 -18.34
C TYR A 167 4.62 -3.80 -18.19
N ALA A 168 5.25 -2.68 -18.52
CA ALA A 168 6.69 -2.49 -18.37
C ALA A 168 7.12 -2.65 -16.90
N MET A 169 6.38 -2.07 -15.97
CA MET A 169 6.61 -2.20 -14.53
C MET A 169 6.48 -3.66 -14.07
N ILE A 170 5.38 -4.35 -14.41
CA ILE A 170 5.17 -5.76 -14.06
C ILE A 170 6.30 -6.63 -14.63
N LYS A 171 6.70 -6.40 -15.89
CA LYS A 171 7.80 -7.12 -16.52
C LYS A 171 9.12 -6.98 -15.76
N VAL A 172 9.50 -5.79 -15.36
CA VAL A 172 10.74 -5.55 -14.61
C VAL A 172 10.64 -6.19 -13.24
N MET A 173 9.54 -5.97 -12.52
CA MET A 173 9.32 -6.57 -11.20
C MET A 173 9.36 -8.10 -11.23
N ASN A 174 8.82 -8.72 -12.29
CA ASN A 174 8.86 -10.15 -12.44
C ASN A 174 10.26 -10.65 -12.81
N ARG A 175 10.89 -10.11 -13.86
CA ARG A 175 12.13 -10.64 -14.41
C ARG A 175 13.35 -10.38 -13.54
N ASP A 176 13.41 -9.18 -12.94
CA ASP A 176 14.60 -8.72 -12.24
C ASP A 176 14.47 -8.92 -10.72
N PHE A 177 13.23 -9.04 -10.20
CA PHE A 177 12.96 -9.09 -8.77
C PHE A 177 12.06 -10.24 -8.31
N ASP A 178 11.69 -11.16 -9.21
CA ASP A 178 10.91 -12.39 -8.93
C ASP A 178 9.51 -12.16 -8.30
N VAL A 179 8.90 -11.02 -8.56
CA VAL A 179 7.52 -10.77 -8.13
C VAL A 179 6.55 -11.49 -9.08
N GLN A 180 5.82 -12.48 -8.58
CA GLN A 180 5.02 -13.39 -9.41
C GLN A 180 3.53 -13.09 -9.41
N ARG A 181 3.02 -12.27 -8.48
CA ARG A 181 1.58 -11.96 -8.38
C ARG A 181 1.32 -10.47 -8.30
N PHE A 182 0.33 -10.03 -9.07
CA PHE A 182 -0.14 -8.66 -9.06
C PHE A 182 -1.67 -8.60 -9.10
N HIS A 183 -2.24 -7.68 -8.33
CA HIS A 183 -3.66 -7.39 -8.33
C HIS A 183 -3.94 -6.16 -9.17
N VAL A 184 -4.66 -6.30 -10.26
CA VAL A 184 -4.98 -5.19 -11.17
C VAL A 184 -6.27 -4.50 -10.74
N LEU A 185 -6.18 -3.19 -10.52
CA LEU A 185 -7.31 -2.32 -10.21
C LEU A 185 -7.50 -1.31 -11.34
N ALA A 186 -8.63 -1.40 -12.05
CA ALA A 186 -9.01 -0.40 -13.05
C ALA A 186 -9.63 0.82 -12.36
N ASN A 187 -8.98 1.99 -12.48
CA ASN A 187 -9.49 3.23 -11.90
C ASN A 187 -10.09 4.13 -12.99
N GLN A 188 -11.03 5.00 -12.60
CA GLN A 188 -11.74 5.95 -13.47
C GLN A 188 -12.47 5.28 -14.63
N ALA A 189 -12.97 4.06 -14.45
CA ALA A 189 -13.68 3.33 -15.50
C ALA A 189 -15.09 3.90 -15.70
N HIS A 190 -15.50 4.08 -16.96
CA HIS A 190 -16.87 4.53 -17.25
C HIS A 190 -17.92 3.43 -17.11
N SER A 191 -17.49 2.16 -17.11
CA SER A 191 -18.34 1.00 -16.84
C SER A 191 -17.52 -0.17 -16.25
N ILE A 192 -18.22 -1.11 -15.61
CA ILE A 192 -17.61 -2.37 -15.13
C ILE A 192 -17.00 -3.15 -16.31
N GLN A 193 -17.67 -3.14 -17.46
CA GLN A 193 -17.21 -3.82 -18.67
C GLN A 193 -15.88 -3.23 -19.16
N GLN A 194 -15.75 -1.90 -19.22
CA GLN A 194 -14.51 -1.21 -19.60
C GLN A 194 -13.36 -1.58 -18.64
N GLY A 195 -13.61 -1.61 -17.33
CA GLY A 195 -12.58 -2.03 -16.37
C GLY A 195 -12.09 -3.45 -16.59
N ARG A 196 -13.00 -4.37 -16.94
CA ARG A 196 -12.64 -5.76 -17.30
C ARG A 196 -11.85 -5.84 -18.60
N GLU A 197 -12.26 -5.09 -19.62
CA GLU A 197 -11.54 -5.05 -20.91
C GLU A 197 -10.11 -4.52 -20.75
N LEU A 198 -9.95 -3.50 -19.91
CA LEU A 198 -8.64 -2.95 -19.56
C LEU A 198 -7.74 -4.02 -18.91
N TYR A 199 -8.26 -4.72 -17.92
CA TYR A 199 -7.56 -5.86 -17.30
C TYR A 199 -7.22 -6.92 -18.34
N MET A 200 -8.17 -7.33 -19.20
CA MET A 200 -7.95 -8.35 -20.21
C MET A 200 -6.89 -7.97 -21.24
N LYS A 201 -6.78 -6.68 -21.60
CA LYS A 201 -5.69 -6.18 -22.47
C LYS A 201 -4.33 -6.41 -21.81
N LEU A 202 -4.19 -6.05 -20.54
CA LEU A 202 -2.95 -6.22 -19.77
C LEU A 202 -2.63 -7.71 -19.57
N ALA A 203 -3.59 -8.51 -19.11
CA ALA A 203 -3.44 -9.93 -18.86
C ALA A 203 -3.00 -10.70 -20.12
N ARG A 204 -3.63 -10.44 -21.27
CA ARG A 204 -3.30 -11.09 -22.54
C ARG A 204 -1.83 -10.88 -22.95
N VAL A 205 -1.27 -9.70 -22.70
CA VAL A 205 0.13 -9.40 -23.02
C VAL A 205 1.06 -10.04 -21.99
N ALA A 206 0.69 -10.00 -20.71
CA ALA A 206 1.45 -10.63 -19.64
C ALA A 206 1.52 -12.15 -19.82
N ASP A 207 0.40 -12.83 -20.02
CA ASP A 207 0.32 -14.28 -20.22
C ASP A 207 1.20 -14.79 -21.38
N LYS A 208 1.41 -13.92 -22.38
CA LYS A 208 2.22 -14.30 -23.55
C LYS A 208 3.73 -14.23 -23.30
N TYR A 209 4.18 -13.35 -22.40
CA TYR A 209 5.61 -13.02 -22.31
C TYR A 209 6.20 -13.09 -20.90
N LEU A 210 5.37 -13.28 -19.88
CA LEU A 210 5.78 -13.26 -18.48
C LEU A 210 5.20 -14.50 -17.77
N ASP A 211 5.90 -14.94 -16.73
CA ASP A 211 5.40 -15.95 -15.80
C ASP A 211 4.87 -15.26 -14.55
N VAL A 212 3.67 -14.67 -14.65
CA VAL A 212 3.04 -13.91 -13.59
C VAL A 212 1.56 -14.26 -13.47
N THR A 213 1.03 -14.17 -12.26
CA THR A 213 -0.41 -14.21 -11.99
C THR A 213 -0.94 -12.79 -11.89
N LEU A 214 -1.89 -12.45 -12.76
CA LEU A 214 -2.63 -11.20 -12.68
C LEU A 214 -4.06 -11.45 -12.21
N ASP A 215 -4.44 -10.90 -11.06
CA ASP A 215 -5.77 -11.01 -10.50
C ASP A 215 -6.56 -9.71 -10.68
N PHE A 216 -7.73 -9.75 -11.29
CA PHE A 216 -8.60 -8.58 -11.35
C PHE A 216 -9.34 -8.37 -10.02
N ILE A 217 -9.02 -7.31 -9.30
CA ILE A 217 -9.68 -7.03 -8.01
C ILE A 217 -10.94 -6.18 -8.14
N GLY A 218 -11.09 -5.47 -9.24
CA GLY A 218 -12.28 -4.66 -9.50
C GLY A 218 -11.98 -3.37 -10.25
N SER A 219 -12.99 -2.52 -10.34
CA SER A 219 -12.86 -1.19 -10.93
C SER A 219 -13.50 -0.12 -10.05
N ILE A 220 -12.85 1.03 -9.98
CA ILE A 220 -13.42 2.25 -9.40
C ILE A 220 -14.02 3.06 -10.56
N PRO A 221 -15.30 3.36 -10.53
CA PRO A 221 -15.93 4.14 -11.58
C PRO A 221 -15.43 5.59 -11.56
N TYR A 222 -15.43 6.23 -12.72
CA TYR A 222 -15.38 7.68 -12.79
C TYR A 222 -16.58 8.26 -12.01
N ASP A 223 -16.30 9.13 -11.04
CA ASP A 223 -17.30 9.62 -10.11
C ASP A 223 -17.03 11.08 -9.72
N ASP A 224 -17.97 11.96 -10.04
CA ASP A 224 -17.88 13.37 -9.68
C ASP A 224 -17.92 13.62 -8.17
N TYR A 225 -18.52 12.71 -7.39
CA TYR A 225 -18.47 12.79 -5.94
C TYR A 225 -17.07 12.55 -5.40
N LEU A 226 -16.29 11.65 -6.03
CA LEU A 226 -14.88 11.46 -5.68
C LEU A 226 -14.09 12.75 -5.93
N LYS A 227 -14.27 13.40 -7.09
CA LYS A 227 -13.63 14.69 -7.38
C LYS A 227 -14.01 15.77 -6.36
N LYS A 228 -15.29 15.89 -6.01
CA LYS A 228 -15.77 16.83 -4.99
C LYS A 228 -15.20 16.53 -3.61
N ALA A 229 -14.99 15.28 -3.25
CA ALA A 229 -14.35 14.90 -2.00
C ALA A 229 -12.88 15.34 -1.98
N VAL A 230 -12.12 15.07 -3.06
CA VAL A 230 -10.72 15.52 -3.23
C VAL A 230 -10.59 17.03 -3.11
N GLN A 231 -11.48 17.81 -3.77
CA GLN A 231 -11.50 19.28 -3.66
C GLN A 231 -11.73 19.78 -2.23
N LYS A 232 -12.41 18.99 -1.41
CA LYS A 232 -12.65 19.28 0.02
C LYS A 232 -11.56 18.70 0.93
N GLN A 233 -10.53 18.09 0.38
CA GLN A 233 -9.48 17.39 1.12
C GLN A 233 -10.07 16.32 2.08
N LYS A 234 -11.01 15.52 1.57
CA LYS A 234 -11.71 14.47 2.33
C LYS A 234 -11.85 13.18 1.53
N CYS A 235 -11.98 12.06 2.22
CA CYS A 235 -12.29 10.77 1.60
C CYS A 235 -13.71 10.73 1.06
N VAL A 236 -13.92 10.13 -0.11
CA VAL A 236 -15.26 9.94 -0.69
C VAL A 236 -16.11 9.01 0.17
N ILE A 237 -15.49 8.02 0.80
CA ILE A 237 -16.15 7.05 1.69
C ILE A 237 -16.89 7.72 2.86
N GLU A 238 -16.34 8.83 3.38
CA GLU A 238 -16.97 9.58 4.47
C GLU A 238 -17.91 10.66 3.96
N THR A 239 -17.47 11.40 2.95
CA THR A 239 -18.21 12.56 2.44
C THR A 239 -19.43 12.15 1.64
N PHE A 240 -19.32 11.09 0.85
CA PHE A 240 -20.40 10.59 -0.03
C PHE A 240 -20.50 9.06 0.04
N PRO A 241 -20.93 8.49 1.17
CA PRO A 241 -20.85 7.05 1.44
C PRO A 241 -21.70 6.18 0.52
N ARG A 242 -22.66 6.77 -0.22
CA ARG A 242 -23.52 6.06 -1.18
C ARG A 242 -23.10 6.29 -2.64
N SER A 243 -22.01 7.00 -2.88
CA SER A 243 -21.53 7.23 -4.25
C SER A 243 -21.04 5.92 -4.91
N PRO A 244 -21.07 5.83 -6.24
CA PRO A 244 -20.56 4.67 -6.96
C PRO A 244 -19.13 4.30 -6.60
N ALA A 245 -18.24 5.29 -6.46
CA ALA A 245 -16.86 5.07 -6.05
C ALA A 245 -16.77 4.49 -4.62
N SER A 246 -17.56 5.03 -3.67
CA SER A 246 -17.58 4.52 -2.29
C SER A 246 -18.05 3.07 -2.20
N MET A 247 -19.05 2.71 -3.00
CA MET A 247 -19.52 1.32 -3.08
C MET A 247 -18.47 0.39 -3.69
N ALA A 248 -17.74 0.86 -4.70
CA ALA A 248 -16.66 0.10 -5.31
C ALA A 248 -15.50 -0.13 -4.32
N PHE A 249 -15.05 0.90 -3.60
CA PHE A 249 -13.99 0.78 -2.59
C PHE A 249 -14.34 -0.23 -1.49
N ARG A 250 -15.58 -0.24 -0.99
CA ARG A 250 -16.02 -1.24 0.00
C ARG A 250 -15.93 -2.67 -0.54
N LYS A 251 -16.37 -2.91 -1.79
CA LYS A 251 -16.25 -4.23 -2.40
C LYS A 251 -14.79 -4.67 -2.56
N ILE A 252 -13.90 -3.74 -2.92
CA ILE A 252 -12.48 -4.02 -3.03
C ILE A 252 -11.89 -4.32 -1.65
N ALA A 253 -12.24 -3.53 -0.61
CA ALA A 253 -11.81 -3.80 0.76
C ALA A 253 -12.22 -5.19 1.23
N GLN A 254 -13.47 -5.60 1.01
CA GLN A 254 -13.94 -6.95 1.34
C GLN A 254 -13.15 -8.03 0.61
N LYS A 255 -12.78 -7.80 -0.66
CA LYS A 255 -11.96 -8.73 -1.41
C LYS A 255 -10.53 -8.79 -0.87
N THR A 256 -9.90 -7.66 -0.52
CA THR A 256 -8.55 -7.63 0.06
C THR A 256 -8.50 -8.32 1.44
N MET A 257 -9.55 -8.19 2.24
CA MET A 257 -9.66 -8.89 3.53
C MET A 257 -9.74 -10.41 3.39
N SER A 258 -10.12 -10.94 2.24
CA SER A 258 -10.16 -12.37 1.97
C SER A 258 -8.82 -12.95 1.48
N TRP A 259 -7.81 -12.12 1.28
CA TRP A 259 -6.47 -12.59 0.91
C TRP A 259 -5.82 -13.38 2.04
N PRO A 260 -4.97 -14.36 1.75
CA PRO A 260 -4.33 -15.16 2.78
C PRO A 260 -3.44 -14.29 3.67
N THR A 261 -3.52 -14.51 4.97
CA THR A 261 -2.61 -13.87 5.93
C THR A 261 -1.22 -14.50 5.79
N PRO A 262 -0.14 -13.71 5.81
CA PRO A 262 1.21 -14.25 5.74
C PRO A 262 1.49 -15.19 6.93
N THR A 263 2.02 -16.38 6.65
CA THR A 263 2.32 -17.39 7.68
C THR A 263 3.80 -17.70 7.80
N SER A 264 4.61 -17.29 6.81
CA SER A 264 6.05 -17.54 6.75
C SER A 264 6.77 -16.40 6.05
N MET A 265 8.07 -16.30 6.28
CA MET A 265 8.95 -15.37 5.58
C MET A 265 9.24 -15.88 4.16
N GLU A 266 9.41 -14.97 3.20
CA GLU A 266 9.81 -15.29 1.81
C GLU A 266 11.32 -15.19 1.59
N GLY A 267 12.09 -14.88 2.64
CA GLY A 267 13.55 -14.88 2.59
C GLY A 267 14.20 -13.57 2.10
N HIS A 268 13.43 -12.50 1.96
CA HIS A 268 13.89 -11.14 1.67
C HIS A 268 13.50 -10.15 2.78
N LEU A 269 13.86 -8.88 2.63
CA LEU A 269 13.49 -7.85 3.59
C LEU A 269 11.98 -7.60 3.53
N GLU A 270 11.31 -7.68 4.68
CA GLU A 270 9.87 -7.52 4.82
C GLU A 270 9.52 -6.49 5.91
N PHE A 271 8.41 -5.79 5.75
CA PHE A 271 7.84 -4.96 6.81
C PHE A 271 7.35 -5.84 7.96
N PHE A 272 7.51 -5.37 9.19
CA PHE A 272 7.09 -6.11 10.40
C PHE A 272 7.67 -7.52 10.52
N ILE A 273 8.88 -7.74 10.03
CA ILE A 273 9.54 -9.06 9.98
C ILE A 273 9.56 -9.77 11.35
N GLU A 274 9.77 -9.03 12.44
CA GLU A 274 9.82 -9.59 13.79
C GLU A 274 8.48 -10.15 14.25
N ARG A 275 7.36 -9.53 13.85
CA ARG A 275 6.01 -10.05 14.12
C ARG A 275 5.77 -11.36 13.38
N LEU A 276 6.26 -11.45 12.14
CA LEU A 276 6.15 -12.65 11.33
C LEU A 276 6.99 -13.81 11.88
N ILE A 277 8.24 -13.55 12.31
CA ILE A 277 9.12 -14.54 12.96
C ILE A 277 8.45 -15.09 14.24
N THR A 278 7.91 -14.20 15.06
CA THR A 278 7.27 -14.59 16.31
C THR A 278 6.04 -15.46 16.06
N TYR A 279 5.26 -15.18 15.03
CA TYR A 279 4.07 -15.94 14.67
C TYR A 279 4.41 -17.32 14.10
N SER A 280 5.38 -17.43 13.18
CA SER A 280 5.82 -18.70 12.60
C SER A 280 6.37 -19.66 13.66
N GLY A 281 7.18 -19.17 14.60
CA GLY A 281 7.69 -19.98 15.71
C GLY A 281 6.60 -20.50 16.66
N GLN A 282 5.46 -19.81 16.77
CA GLN A 282 4.31 -20.29 17.57
C GLN A 282 3.51 -21.41 16.87
N THR A 283 3.39 -21.32 15.53
CA THR A 283 2.67 -22.35 14.76
C THR A 283 3.45 -23.66 14.69
N GLU A 284 4.77 -23.62 14.60
CA GLU A 284 5.63 -24.83 14.67
C GLU A 284 5.60 -25.49 16.06
N GLY A 285 5.55 -24.70 17.15
CA GLY A 285 5.45 -25.22 18.51
C GLY A 285 4.08 -25.80 18.90
N LEU A 286 3.03 -25.57 18.11
CA LEU A 286 1.68 -26.14 18.30
C LEU A 286 1.47 -27.42 17.48
N MET A 287 2.33 -27.71 16.52
CA MET A 287 2.28 -28.92 15.67
C MET A 287 3.28 -29.99 16.11
N SER A 288 4.12 -29.71 17.09
CA SER A 288 5.03 -30.64 17.75
C SER A 288 4.46 -31.12 19.10
#